data_6278b6e345e76699ef77288654aa12fb
#
_entry.id   6278b6e345e76699ef77288654aa12fb
#
_cell.length_a   1.000
_cell.length_b   1.000
_cell.length_c   1.000
_cell.angle_alpha   90.00
_cell.angle_beta   90.00
_cell.angle_gamma   90.00
#
_symmetry.space_group_name_H-M   'P 1'
#
loop_
_entity.id
_entity.type
_entity.pdbx_description
1 polymer ?
#
loop_
_entity_poly.entity_id
_entity_poly.type
_entity_poly.pdbx_seq_one_letter_code
_entity_poly.pdbx_strand_id
1 'polypeptide(L)'
;MNIALVGLGGMGTVHYMNYQHIPGANVVAVVGTTEADRAKAGAWGVPIYPTLTELCGAQAVDLVDICAPTYLHRQLALESFALSKHTLTEKPVALR
;
A
#
# COMPACT_ATOMS: atom_id res chain seq x y z
N MET A 1 3.43 -0.34 -13.96
CA MET A 1 2.93 -1.19 -12.87
C MET A 1 2.18 -0.32 -11.87
N ASN A 2 0.96 -0.69 -11.60
CA ASN A 2 0.12 0.04 -10.67
C ASN A 2 0.28 -0.53 -9.26
N ILE A 3 0.60 0.32 -8.31
CA ILE A 3 0.98 -0.07 -6.95
C ILE A 3 -0.03 0.50 -5.96
N ALA A 4 -0.52 -0.38 -5.07
CA ALA A 4 -1.28 0.03 -3.89
C ALA A 4 -0.32 0.02 -2.70
N LEU A 5 -0.20 1.15 -2.03
CA LEU A 5 0.68 1.28 -0.87
C LEU A 5 -0.15 1.21 0.39
N VAL A 6 0.17 0.26 1.27
CA VAL A 6 -0.56 0.07 2.51
C VAL A 6 0.32 0.51 3.67
N GLY A 7 -0.14 1.52 4.41
CA GLY A 7 0.64 2.09 5.51
C GLY A 7 1.48 3.26 5.05
N LEU A 8 1.28 4.41 5.67
CA LEU A 8 1.89 5.67 5.25
C LEU A 8 2.86 6.25 6.28
N GLY A 9 3.30 5.42 7.23
CA GLY A 9 4.30 5.84 8.20
C GLY A 9 5.66 6.03 7.55
N GLY A 10 6.74 5.97 8.36
CA GLY A 10 8.09 6.21 7.87
C GLY A 10 8.48 5.35 6.68
N MET A 11 8.23 4.02 6.77
CA MET A 11 8.56 3.10 5.69
C MET A 11 7.70 3.34 4.45
N GLY A 12 6.40 3.58 4.63
CA GLY A 12 5.53 3.87 3.52
C GLY A 12 5.95 5.12 2.78
N THR A 13 6.36 6.14 3.51
CA THR A 13 6.86 7.38 2.91
C THR A 13 8.13 7.12 2.10
N VAL A 14 9.07 6.35 2.64
CA VAL A 14 10.30 6.00 1.93
C VAL A 14 9.99 5.25 0.64
N HIS A 15 9.09 4.26 0.72
CA HIS A 15 8.69 3.49 -0.45
C HIS A 15 8.03 4.38 -1.50
N TYR A 16 7.12 5.26 -1.09
CA TYR A 16 6.48 6.18 -2.02
C TYR A 16 7.52 7.04 -2.75
N MET A 17 8.45 7.62 -2.01
CA MET A 17 9.49 8.46 -2.60
C MET A 17 10.35 7.68 -3.58
N ASN A 18 10.69 6.43 -3.24
CA ASN A 18 11.50 5.59 -4.11
C ASN A 18 10.76 5.27 -5.43
N TYR A 19 9.47 5.01 -5.37
CA TYR A 19 8.70 4.73 -6.58
C TYR A 19 8.68 5.90 -7.55
N GLN A 20 8.84 7.12 -7.06
CA GLN A 20 8.90 8.29 -7.95
C GLN A 20 10.10 8.26 -8.87
N HIS A 21 11.13 7.49 -8.54
CA HIS A 21 12.36 7.40 -9.31
C HIS A 21 12.43 6.13 -10.16
N ILE A 22 11.39 5.30 -10.15
CA ILE A 22 11.38 4.04 -10.90
C ILE A 22 10.44 4.19 -12.10
N PRO A 23 10.98 4.15 -13.34
CA PRO A 23 10.11 4.25 -14.51
C PRO A 23 9.09 3.13 -14.55
N GLY A 24 7.85 3.48 -14.84
CA GLY A 24 6.77 2.51 -14.92
C GLY A 24 6.13 2.13 -13.59
N ALA A 25 6.65 2.63 -12.47
CA ALA A 25 6.05 2.39 -11.15
C ALA A 25 5.10 3.54 -10.83
N ASN A 26 3.83 3.22 -10.62
CA ASN A 26 2.80 4.21 -10.30
C ASN A 26 2.10 3.84 -9.02
N VAL A 27 2.23 4.66 -7.98
CA VAL A 27 1.41 4.50 -6.78
C VAL A 27 0.04 5.09 -7.10
N VAL A 28 -0.93 4.23 -7.38
CA VAL A 28 -2.25 4.67 -7.83
C VAL A 28 -3.18 5.01 -6.68
N ALA A 29 -2.91 4.45 -5.50
CA ALA A 29 -3.75 4.68 -4.32
C ALA A 29 -3.04 4.16 -3.08
N VAL A 30 -3.51 4.58 -1.92
CA VAL A 30 -2.95 4.18 -0.64
C VAL A 30 -4.06 3.71 0.30
N VAL A 31 -3.69 2.87 1.26
CA VAL A 31 -4.59 2.43 2.34
C VAL A 31 -4.11 3.06 3.64
N GLY A 32 -5.01 3.75 4.32
CA GLY A 32 -4.73 4.35 5.60
C GLY A 32 -6.03 4.79 6.26
N THR A 33 -6.02 4.94 7.59
CA THR A 33 -7.23 5.25 8.33
C THR A 33 -7.12 6.45 9.23
N THR A 34 -5.91 7.00 9.44
CA THR A 34 -5.70 8.12 10.33
C THR A 34 -5.80 9.45 9.58
N GLU A 35 -5.98 10.51 10.34
CA GLU A 35 -5.99 11.84 9.76
C GLU A 35 -4.62 12.20 9.17
N ALA A 36 -3.54 11.75 9.82
CA ALA A 36 -2.20 11.95 9.29
C ALA A 36 -2.02 11.24 7.95
N ASP A 37 -2.59 10.04 7.81
CA ASP A 37 -2.55 9.30 6.54
C ASP A 37 -3.28 10.08 5.46
N ARG A 38 -4.45 10.60 5.78
CA ARG A 38 -5.25 11.36 4.82
C ARG A 38 -4.55 12.64 4.37
N ALA A 39 -3.90 13.32 5.32
CA ALA A 39 -3.14 14.52 4.99
C ALA A 39 -1.97 14.21 4.06
N LYS A 40 -1.28 13.11 4.33
CA LYS A 40 -0.14 12.69 3.50
C LYS A 40 -0.58 12.30 2.10
N ALA A 41 -1.66 11.52 2.00
CA ALA A 41 -2.21 11.14 0.69
C ALA A 41 -2.63 12.37 -0.12
N GLY A 42 -3.23 13.35 0.55
CA GLY A 42 -3.62 14.61 -0.08
C GLY A 42 -2.41 15.37 -0.60
N ALA A 43 -1.33 15.41 0.16
CA ALA A 43 -0.10 16.07 -0.27
C ALA A 43 0.53 15.36 -1.47
N TRP A 44 0.39 14.04 -1.55
CA TRP A 44 0.89 13.26 -2.69
C TRP A 44 -0.05 13.28 -3.89
N GLY A 45 -1.28 13.75 -3.71
CA GLY A 45 -2.25 13.78 -4.79
C GLY A 45 -2.78 12.40 -5.18
N VAL A 46 -2.80 11.44 -4.25
CA VAL A 46 -3.30 10.09 -4.50
C VAL A 46 -4.55 9.81 -3.67
N PRO A 47 -5.50 9.01 -4.19
CA PRO A 47 -6.67 8.62 -3.41
C PRO A 47 -6.29 7.70 -2.26
N ILE A 48 -7.06 7.80 -1.16
CA ILE A 48 -6.86 7.00 0.03
C ILE A 48 -8.13 6.21 0.32
N TYR A 49 -7.95 4.94 0.71
CA TYR A 49 -9.05 4.05 1.03
C TYR A 49 -8.83 3.45 2.42
N PRO A 50 -9.91 3.14 3.15
CA PRO A 50 -9.77 2.58 4.50
C PRO A 50 -9.36 1.11 4.50
N THR A 51 -9.62 0.38 3.41
CA THR A 51 -9.25 -1.03 3.31
C THR A 51 -8.65 -1.34 1.96
N LEU A 52 -7.86 -2.41 1.91
CA LEU A 52 -7.27 -2.87 0.66
C LEU A 52 -8.36 -3.37 -0.30
N THR A 53 -9.39 -4.02 0.22
CA THR A 53 -10.49 -4.52 -0.59
C THR A 53 -11.18 -3.39 -1.34
N GLU A 54 -11.48 -2.28 -0.64
CA GLU A 54 -12.11 -1.13 -1.28
C GLU A 54 -11.19 -0.50 -2.34
N LEU A 55 -9.90 -0.41 -2.02
CA LEU A 55 -8.94 0.14 -2.97
C LEU A 55 -8.89 -0.69 -4.25
N CYS A 56 -8.78 -2.01 -4.12
CA CYS A 56 -8.68 -2.89 -5.28
C CYS A 56 -9.99 -2.96 -6.07
N GLY A 57 -11.11 -2.65 -5.43
CA GLY A 57 -12.39 -2.55 -6.13
C GLY A 57 -12.52 -1.30 -6.98
N ALA A 58 -11.76 -0.25 -6.64
CA ALA A 58 -11.85 1.05 -7.31
C ALA A 58 -10.68 1.30 -8.26
N GLN A 59 -9.54 0.64 -8.07
CA GLN A 59 -8.32 0.89 -8.82
C GLN A 59 -7.75 -0.40 -9.40
N ALA A 60 -7.18 -0.32 -10.59
CA ALA A 60 -6.43 -1.44 -11.16
C ALA A 60 -5.07 -1.50 -10.44
N VAL A 61 -4.78 -2.65 -9.80
CA VAL A 61 -3.58 -2.83 -8.99
C VAL A 61 -2.83 -4.08 -9.44
N ASP A 62 -1.52 -3.93 -9.64
CA ASP A 62 -0.64 -5.04 -9.98
C ASP A 62 0.16 -5.53 -8.78
N LEU A 63 0.53 -4.61 -7.88
CA LEU A 63 1.39 -4.90 -6.74
C LEU A 63 0.83 -4.23 -5.50
N VAL A 64 0.80 -4.97 -4.39
CA VAL A 64 0.45 -4.41 -3.08
C VAL A 64 1.72 -4.35 -2.24
N ASP A 65 2.11 -3.14 -1.84
CA ASP A 65 3.29 -2.90 -1.00
C ASP A 65 2.83 -2.63 0.43
N ILE A 66 3.09 -3.58 1.33
CA ILE A 66 2.61 -3.51 2.70
C ILE A 66 3.69 -2.97 3.63
N CYS A 67 3.50 -1.73 4.07
CA CYS A 67 4.39 -1.03 4.99
C CYS A 67 3.73 -0.79 6.34
N ALA A 68 2.66 -1.52 6.64
CA ALA A 68 1.94 -1.43 7.90
C ALA A 68 2.74 -2.05 9.05
N PRO A 69 2.37 -1.79 10.31
CA PRO A 69 3.02 -2.43 11.44
C PRO A 69 3.03 -3.95 11.31
N THR A 70 4.09 -4.58 11.82
CA THR A 70 4.33 -6.01 11.65
C THR A 70 3.14 -6.90 12.01
N TYR A 71 2.42 -6.55 13.07
CA TYR A 71 1.31 -7.39 13.52
C TYR A 71 0.13 -7.42 12.53
N LEU A 72 0.11 -6.52 11.55
CA LEU A 72 -0.91 -6.50 10.51
C LEU A 72 -0.46 -7.18 9.22
N HIS A 73 0.81 -7.52 9.08
CA HIS A 73 1.36 -8.01 7.82
C HIS A 73 0.69 -9.29 7.34
N ARG A 74 0.47 -10.24 8.26
CA ARG A 74 -0.14 -11.51 7.87
C ARG A 74 -1.54 -11.31 7.31
N GLN A 75 -2.36 -10.53 8.01
CA GLN A 75 -3.73 -10.28 7.58
C GLN A 75 -3.76 -9.58 6.22
N LEU A 76 -2.94 -8.55 6.04
CA LEU A 76 -2.90 -7.80 4.81
C LEU A 76 -2.37 -8.64 3.66
N ALA A 77 -1.36 -9.47 3.90
CA ALA A 77 -0.83 -10.34 2.86
C ALA A 77 -1.86 -11.37 2.42
N LEU A 78 -2.61 -11.95 3.38
CA LEU A 78 -3.66 -12.89 3.05
C LEU A 78 -4.78 -12.22 2.26
N GLU A 79 -5.13 -10.99 2.62
CA GLU A 79 -6.13 -10.22 1.87
C GLU A 79 -5.65 -9.96 0.44
N SER A 80 -4.38 -9.61 0.28
CA SER A 80 -3.79 -9.38 -1.04
C SER A 80 -3.84 -10.64 -1.89
N PHE A 81 -3.50 -11.81 -1.31
CA PHE A 81 -3.58 -13.08 -2.04
C PHE A 81 -5.01 -13.40 -2.45
N ALA A 82 -5.97 -13.15 -1.55
CA ALA A 82 -7.38 -13.38 -1.86
C ALA A 82 -7.84 -12.51 -3.02
N LEU A 83 -7.22 -11.35 -3.21
CA LEU A 83 -7.51 -10.44 -4.31
C LEU A 83 -6.67 -10.72 -5.56
N SER A 84 -5.86 -11.78 -5.53
CA SER A 84 -5.01 -12.20 -6.64
C SER A 84 -4.00 -11.13 -7.06
N LYS A 85 -3.42 -10.44 -6.07
CA LYS A 85 -2.43 -9.38 -6.32
C LYS A 85 -1.04 -9.85 -5.91
N HIS A 86 -0.02 -9.36 -6.60
CA HIS A 86 1.35 -9.51 -6.15
C HIS A 86 1.53 -8.71 -4.87
N THR A 87 2.33 -9.23 -3.95
CA THR A 87 2.49 -8.61 -2.63
C THR A 87 3.96 -8.39 -2.32
N LEU A 88 4.29 -7.19 -1.89
CA LEU A 88 5.59 -6.84 -1.34
C LEU A 88 5.39 -6.40 0.10
N THR A 89 6.16 -6.97 1.02
CA THR A 89 6.08 -6.58 2.44
C THR A 89 7.46 -6.23 2.96
N GLU A 90 7.49 -5.23 3.85
CA GLU A 90 8.67 -5.03 4.66
C GLU A 90 8.76 -6.14 5.70
N LYS A 91 9.95 -6.52 6.04
CA LYS A 91 10.17 -7.60 6.99
C LYS A 91 9.77 -7.19 8.42
N PRO A 92 9.48 -8.16 9.28
CA PRO A 92 9.46 -9.57 8.94
C PRO A 92 8.19 -9.93 8.21
N VAL A 93 8.28 -10.90 7.32
CA VAL A 93 7.12 -11.40 6.62
C VAL A 93 6.33 -12.29 7.57
N ALA A 94 5.08 -11.95 7.79
CA ALA A 94 4.28 -12.60 8.82
C ALA A 94 3.55 -13.85 8.35
N LEU A 95 3.84 -14.31 7.16
CA LEU A 95 3.14 -15.44 6.56
C LEU A 95 3.63 -16.80 7.06
N ARG A 96 4.70 -16.81 7.80
CA ARG A 96 5.24 -18.06 8.32
C ARG A 96 4.54 -18.52 9.57
#